data_ef2f3b6e77b66c58a77e87b8ccd0f0d8
#
_entry.id   ef2f3b6e77b66c58a77e87b8ccd0f0d8
#
_cell.length_a   1.000
_cell.length_b   1.000
_cell.length_c   1.000
_cell.angle_alpha   90.00
_cell.angle_beta   90.00
_cell.angle_gamma   90.00
#
_symmetry.space_group_name_H-M   'P 1'
#
loop_
_entity.id
_entity.type
_entity.pdbx_description
1 polymer ?
#
loop_
_entity_poly.entity_id
_entity_poly.type
_entity_poly.pdbx_seq_one_letter_code
_entity_poly.pdbx_strand_id
1 'polypeptide(L)'
;MYRAVTLYSIENGIFDGDVIDTERLKKEIKDIHISFRLNKETGRPDTYLNGVNVENKIRSMEVSSKVSPISTLDFVREAMVAQQQAMGNEKGIVMDGRDIGTTVFPDAELKIFVTATPEIRAQRRYDELKAKGQEASFDEILENVKQRDYIDQNREVSPLRKAEDA
;
A
#
# COMPACT_ATOMS: atom_id res chain seq x y z
N MET A 1 0.82 -4.11 1.47
CA MET A 1 1.04 -4.17 2.93
C MET A 1 0.41 -2.96 3.63
N TYR A 2 0.79 -1.70 3.37
CA TYR A 2 0.20 -0.52 4.06
C TYR A 2 -1.34 -0.47 4.03
N ARG A 3 -1.98 -0.89 2.92
CA ARG A 3 -3.44 -1.02 2.87
C ARG A 3 -4.01 -2.02 3.87
N ALA A 4 -3.28 -3.10 4.18
CA ALA A 4 -3.71 -4.07 5.20
C ALA A 4 -3.57 -3.47 6.62
N VAL A 5 -2.51 -2.69 6.89
CA VAL A 5 -2.39 -1.92 8.14
C VAL A 5 -3.52 -0.91 8.27
N THR A 6 -3.86 -0.21 7.17
CA THR A 6 -4.97 0.74 7.13
C THR A 6 -6.31 0.05 7.43
N LEU A 7 -6.56 -1.10 6.80
CA LEU A 7 -7.77 -1.89 7.05
C LEU A 7 -7.86 -2.32 8.52
N TYR A 8 -6.74 -2.84 9.07
CA TYR A 8 -6.65 -3.16 10.49
C TYR A 8 -7.03 -1.96 11.37
N SER A 9 -6.47 -0.80 11.06
CA SER A 9 -6.72 0.43 11.82
C SER A 9 -8.18 0.88 11.75
N ILE A 10 -8.83 0.72 10.59
CA ILE A 10 -10.26 1.02 10.42
C ILE A 10 -11.10 0.02 11.22
N GLU A 11 -10.89 -1.29 11.04
CA GLU A 11 -11.71 -2.34 11.66
C GLU A 11 -11.56 -2.36 13.20
N ASN A 12 -10.45 -1.87 13.74
CA ASN A 12 -10.19 -1.81 15.18
C ASN A 12 -10.44 -0.42 15.80
N GLY A 13 -11.03 0.53 15.05
CA GLY A 13 -11.36 1.85 15.59
C GLY A 13 -10.13 2.66 16.02
N ILE A 14 -9.03 2.54 15.28
CA ILE A 14 -7.80 3.35 15.48
C ILE A 14 -7.97 4.72 14.79
N PHE A 15 -8.93 4.84 13.87
CA PHE A 15 -9.33 6.10 13.29
C PHE A 15 -10.53 6.70 14.04
N ASP A 16 -10.44 7.99 14.35
CA ASP A 16 -11.57 8.84 14.70
C ASP A 16 -11.72 9.89 13.59
N GLY A 17 -12.67 9.65 12.68
CA GLY A 17 -12.73 10.38 11.40
C GLY A 17 -11.46 10.17 10.58
N ASP A 18 -10.68 11.24 10.40
CA ASP A 18 -9.39 11.23 9.71
C ASP A 18 -8.18 11.26 10.66
N VAL A 19 -8.43 11.33 11.97
CA VAL A 19 -7.38 11.35 12.99
C VAL A 19 -6.99 9.92 13.36
N ILE A 20 -5.68 9.66 13.38
CA ILE A 20 -5.11 8.34 13.73
C ILE A 20 -4.69 8.36 15.19
N ASP A 21 -5.13 7.39 15.98
CA ASP A 21 -4.56 7.09 17.30
C ASP A 21 -3.20 6.40 17.11
N THR A 22 -2.17 7.23 16.95
CA THR A 22 -0.80 6.77 16.67
C THR A 22 -0.21 5.97 17.82
N GLU A 23 -0.53 6.33 19.07
CA GLU A 23 -0.03 5.63 20.26
C GLU A 23 -0.59 4.22 20.36
N ARG A 24 -1.86 4.05 20.04
CA ARG A 24 -2.50 2.74 19.99
C ARG A 24 -1.96 1.91 18.84
N LEU A 25 -1.87 2.48 17.62
CA LEU A 25 -1.32 1.77 16.48
C LEU A 25 0.13 1.34 16.72
N LYS A 26 0.94 2.18 17.38
CA LYS A 26 2.33 1.85 17.72
C LYS A 26 2.45 0.66 18.67
N LYS A 27 1.51 0.49 19.58
CA LYS A 27 1.46 -0.68 20.47
C LYS A 27 1.04 -1.95 19.72
N GLU A 28 0.09 -1.82 18.79
CA GLU A 28 -0.52 -2.95 18.08
C GLU A 28 0.23 -3.36 16.80
N ILE A 29 1.12 -2.51 16.25
CA ILE A 29 1.80 -2.78 14.96
C ILE A 29 2.60 -4.09 14.95
N LYS A 30 3.13 -4.51 16.08
CA LYS A 30 3.88 -5.77 16.23
C LYS A 30 3.01 -7.01 16.03
N ASP A 31 1.70 -6.88 16.23
CA ASP A 31 0.72 -7.96 16.11
C ASP A 31 0.07 -8.00 14.71
N ILE A 32 0.50 -7.10 13.82
CA ILE A 32 0.04 -7.03 12.43
C ILE A 32 0.98 -7.82 11.52
N HIS A 33 0.55 -9.03 11.16
CA HIS A 33 1.29 -9.92 10.26
C HIS A 33 0.62 -9.96 8.90
N ILE A 34 1.40 -9.64 7.85
CA ILE A 34 0.92 -9.62 6.48
C ILE A 34 1.65 -10.70 5.68
N SER A 35 0.89 -11.53 5.00
CA SER A 35 1.40 -12.56 4.11
C SER A 35 0.67 -12.55 2.78
N PHE A 36 1.27 -13.20 1.77
CA PHE A 36 0.71 -13.34 0.45
C PHE A 36 0.62 -14.82 0.09
N ARG A 37 -0.49 -15.23 -0.54
CA ARG A 37 -0.67 -16.60 -1.01
C ARG A 37 -1.19 -16.57 -2.44
N LEU A 38 -0.58 -17.39 -3.31
CA LEU A 38 -1.01 -17.50 -4.70
C LEU A 38 -2.46 -18.01 -4.77
N ASN A 39 -3.32 -17.21 -5.35
CA ASN A 39 -4.66 -17.62 -5.71
C ASN A 39 -4.60 -18.36 -7.06
N LYS A 40 -4.90 -19.67 -7.05
CA LYS A 40 -4.79 -20.52 -8.24
C LYS A 40 -5.83 -20.20 -9.32
N GLU A 41 -6.94 -19.60 -8.96
CA GLU A 41 -8.00 -19.23 -9.90
C GLU A 41 -7.63 -17.96 -10.67
N THR A 42 -7.04 -16.98 -10.00
CA THR A 42 -6.67 -15.70 -10.61
C THR A 42 -5.23 -15.64 -11.11
N GLY A 43 -4.38 -16.58 -10.68
CA GLY A 43 -2.94 -16.56 -10.94
C GLY A 43 -2.20 -15.42 -10.25
N ARG A 44 -2.83 -14.74 -9.28
CA ARG A 44 -2.28 -13.58 -8.57
C ARG A 44 -2.20 -13.84 -7.08
N PRO A 45 -1.28 -13.20 -6.34
CA PRO A 45 -1.23 -13.34 -4.89
C PRO A 45 -2.38 -12.56 -4.24
N ASP A 46 -3.09 -13.22 -3.32
CA ASP A 46 -4.03 -12.57 -2.41
C ASP A 46 -3.30 -12.14 -1.13
N THR A 47 -3.72 -11.02 -0.58
CA THR A 47 -3.20 -10.46 0.68
C THR A 47 -3.93 -11.05 1.88
N TYR A 48 -3.16 -11.50 2.87
CA TYR A 48 -3.67 -12.00 4.13
C TYR A 48 -3.20 -11.10 5.28
N LEU A 49 -4.12 -10.73 6.14
CA LEU A 49 -3.88 -10.00 7.39
C LEU A 49 -4.18 -10.94 8.57
N ASN A 50 -3.19 -11.22 9.39
CA ASN A 50 -3.30 -12.15 10.51
C ASN A 50 -3.96 -13.48 10.12
N GLY A 51 -3.62 -14.00 8.93
CA GLY A 51 -4.13 -15.26 8.41
C GLY A 51 -5.49 -15.19 7.70
N VAL A 52 -6.16 -14.03 7.69
CA VAL A 52 -7.46 -13.82 7.02
C VAL A 52 -7.23 -13.17 5.66
N ASN A 53 -7.86 -13.70 4.60
CA ASN A 53 -7.84 -13.10 3.26
C ASN A 53 -8.56 -11.76 3.26
N VAL A 54 -7.85 -10.70 2.92
CA VAL A 54 -8.37 -9.32 2.89
C VAL A 54 -8.25 -8.65 1.51
N GLU A 55 -7.92 -9.42 0.47
CA GLU A 55 -7.59 -8.88 -0.87
C GLU A 55 -8.68 -7.96 -1.42
N ASN A 56 -9.94 -8.32 -1.26
CA ASN A 56 -11.06 -7.47 -1.72
C ASN A 56 -11.26 -6.23 -0.83
N LYS A 57 -11.15 -6.39 0.48
CA LYS A 57 -11.36 -5.30 1.45
C LYS A 57 -10.33 -4.18 1.32
N ILE A 58 -9.05 -4.54 1.13
CA ILE A 58 -7.96 -3.56 1.01
C ILE A 58 -8.02 -2.71 -0.25
N ARG A 59 -8.90 -3.05 -1.21
CA ARG A 59 -9.07 -2.31 -2.46
C ARG A 59 -10.24 -1.32 -2.44
N SER A 60 -10.95 -1.19 -1.32
CA SER A 60 -12.03 -0.23 -1.16
C SER A 60 -11.54 1.23 -1.28
N MET A 61 -12.45 2.15 -1.58
CA MET A 61 -12.17 3.59 -1.59
C MET A 61 -11.85 4.09 -0.18
N GLU A 62 -12.51 3.58 0.84
CA GLU A 62 -12.26 3.91 2.24
C GLU A 62 -10.79 3.63 2.64
N VAL A 63 -10.29 2.43 2.33
CA VAL A 63 -8.87 2.11 2.56
C VAL A 63 -7.97 2.98 1.68
N SER A 64 -8.37 3.26 0.44
CA SER A 64 -7.57 4.07 -0.49
C SER A 64 -7.38 5.52 -0.02
N SER A 65 -8.39 6.12 0.60
CA SER A 65 -8.30 7.49 1.11
C SER A 65 -7.44 7.61 2.37
N LYS A 66 -7.36 6.56 3.18
CA LYS A 66 -6.67 6.56 4.49
C LYS A 66 -5.26 5.94 4.47
N VAL A 67 -4.84 5.33 3.36
CA VAL A 67 -3.55 4.61 3.32
C VAL A 67 -2.33 5.52 3.34
N SER A 68 -2.38 6.68 2.72
CA SER A 68 -1.22 7.58 2.68
C SER A 68 -0.86 8.15 4.04
N PRO A 69 -1.79 8.67 4.86
CA PRO A 69 -1.50 9.05 6.25
C PRO A 69 -0.86 7.91 7.07
N ILE A 70 -1.35 6.69 6.98
CA ILE A 70 -0.74 5.52 7.65
C ILE A 70 0.69 5.30 7.16
N SER A 71 0.94 5.48 5.87
CA SER A 71 2.25 5.25 5.26
C SER A 71 3.30 6.32 5.58
N THR A 72 2.93 7.43 6.20
CA THR A 72 3.87 8.47 6.67
C THR A 72 4.41 8.19 8.07
N LEU A 73 3.79 7.30 8.84
CA LEU A 73 4.19 6.98 10.21
C LEU A 73 5.47 6.13 10.21
N ASP A 74 6.52 6.63 10.82
CA ASP A 74 7.87 6.02 10.82
C ASP A 74 7.85 4.59 11.35
N PHE A 75 7.23 4.35 12.50
CA PHE A 75 7.14 3.02 13.10
C PHE A 75 6.36 2.02 12.25
N VAL A 76 5.34 2.49 11.49
CA VAL A 76 4.63 1.64 10.52
C VAL A 76 5.56 1.29 9.38
N ARG A 77 6.35 2.26 8.90
CA ARG A 77 7.31 2.02 7.84
C ARG A 77 8.38 1.04 8.26
N GLU A 78 8.98 1.24 9.43
CA GLU A 78 9.97 0.31 10.00
C GLU A 78 9.45 -1.13 10.06
N ALA A 79 8.24 -1.32 10.60
CA ALA A 79 7.62 -2.64 10.70
C ALA A 79 7.34 -3.26 9.33
N MET A 80 6.85 -2.47 8.36
CA MET A 80 6.54 -2.97 7.02
C MET A 80 7.80 -3.26 6.21
N VAL A 81 8.82 -2.41 6.28
CA VAL A 81 10.11 -2.64 5.61
C VAL A 81 10.76 -3.92 6.14
N ALA A 82 10.75 -4.13 7.46
CA ALA A 82 11.29 -5.35 8.06
C ALA A 82 10.56 -6.61 7.54
N GLN A 83 9.24 -6.59 7.46
CA GLN A 83 8.47 -7.72 6.90
C GLN A 83 8.74 -7.91 5.40
N GLN A 84 8.86 -6.83 4.62
CA GLN A 84 9.19 -6.89 3.19
C GLN A 84 10.58 -7.48 2.97
N GLN A 85 11.58 -7.02 3.71
CA GLN A 85 12.95 -7.55 3.62
C GLN A 85 13.03 -9.03 3.99
N ALA A 86 12.30 -9.45 5.03
CA ALA A 86 12.22 -10.86 5.40
C ALA A 86 11.64 -11.73 4.28
N MET A 87 10.66 -11.24 3.52
CA MET A 87 10.12 -11.94 2.35
C MET A 87 11.13 -12.10 1.21
N GLY A 88 12.12 -11.21 1.12
CA GLY A 88 13.16 -11.23 0.10
C GLY A 88 14.34 -12.15 0.40
N ASN A 89 14.46 -12.69 1.61
CA ASN A 89 15.61 -13.49 2.03
C ASN A 89 15.84 -14.75 1.18
N GLU A 90 14.76 -15.36 0.69
CA GLU A 90 14.83 -16.55 -0.16
C GLU A 90 15.00 -16.23 -1.65
N LYS A 91 15.04 -14.94 -2.02
CA LYS A 91 15.08 -14.45 -3.42
C LYS A 91 13.92 -14.94 -4.28
N GLY A 92 14.00 -14.74 -5.61
CA GLY A 92 12.97 -15.19 -6.56
C GLY A 92 11.61 -14.50 -6.38
N ILE A 93 11.59 -13.29 -5.84
CA ILE A 93 10.37 -12.49 -5.66
C ILE A 93 10.33 -11.28 -6.58
N VAL A 94 9.13 -10.85 -6.91
CA VAL A 94 8.85 -9.56 -7.53
C VAL A 94 7.97 -8.76 -6.57
N MET A 95 8.36 -7.54 -6.26
CA MET A 95 7.63 -6.68 -5.33
C MET A 95 7.42 -5.30 -5.93
N ASP A 96 6.20 -4.80 -5.84
CA ASP A 96 5.85 -3.44 -6.26
C ASP A 96 5.55 -2.53 -5.05
N GLY A 97 5.85 -1.25 -5.21
CA GLY A 97 5.60 -0.26 -4.16
C GLY A 97 6.11 1.12 -4.54
N ARG A 98 6.32 1.97 -3.54
CA ARG A 98 6.76 3.36 -3.72
C ARG A 98 8.27 3.56 -3.53
N ASP A 99 8.86 2.72 -2.71
CA ASP A 99 10.24 2.83 -2.24
C ASP A 99 10.97 1.47 -2.22
N ILE A 100 10.48 0.51 -3.02
CA ILE A 100 11.04 -0.84 -3.05
C ILE A 100 12.51 -0.82 -3.48
N GLY A 101 12.83 -0.16 -4.58
CA GLY A 101 14.19 -0.10 -5.11
C GLY A 101 15.10 0.93 -4.45
N THR A 102 14.58 1.78 -3.56
CA THR A 102 15.38 2.80 -2.86
C THR A 102 15.60 2.52 -1.38
N THR A 103 14.64 1.83 -0.73
CA THR A 103 14.65 1.60 0.72
C THR A 103 14.57 0.12 1.08
N VAL A 104 13.65 -0.62 0.48
CA VAL A 104 13.40 -2.02 0.86
C VAL A 104 14.49 -2.93 0.30
N PHE A 105 14.76 -2.84 -1.00
CA PHE A 105 15.77 -3.62 -1.72
C PHE A 105 16.66 -2.70 -2.57
N PRO A 106 17.54 -1.91 -1.93
CA PRO A 106 18.44 -1.02 -2.65
C PRO A 106 19.45 -1.75 -3.55
N ASP A 107 19.69 -3.03 -3.27
CA ASP A 107 20.59 -3.90 -4.05
C ASP A 107 19.81 -4.92 -4.92
N ALA A 108 18.55 -4.62 -5.27
CA ALA A 108 17.77 -5.49 -6.16
C ALA A 108 18.45 -5.67 -7.52
N GLU A 109 18.44 -6.90 -8.06
CA GLU A 109 19.04 -7.25 -9.34
C GLU A 109 18.41 -6.51 -10.53
N LEU A 110 17.11 -6.19 -10.43
CA LEU A 110 16.37 -5.41 -11.43
C LEU A 110 15.45 -4.42 -10.74
N LYS A 111 15.56 -3.15 -11.13
CA LYS A 111 14.67 -2.07 -10.67
C LYS A 111 13.98 -1.44 -11.86
N ILE A 112 12.66 -1.39 -11.81
CA ILE A 112 11.82 -0.78 -12.84
C ILE A 112 11.00 0.33 -12.20
N PHE A 113 11.18 1.57 -12.66
CA PHE A 113 10.36 2.70 -12.25
C PHE A 113 9.25 2.95 -13.27
N VAL A 114 8.01 2.62 -12.87
CA VAL A 114 6.83 2.74 -13.75
C VAL A 114 6.20 4.11 -13.59
N THR A 115 5.96 4.79 -14.71
CA THR A 115 5.33 6.10 -14.76
C THR A 115 4.02 6.05 -15.56
N ALA A 116 3.04 6.82 -15.11
CA ALA A 116 1.82 7.14 -15.85
C ALA A 116 1.24 8.43 -15.27
N THR A 117 0.56 9.24 -16.11
CA THR A 117 -0.07 10.47 -15.61
C THR A 117 -1.18 10.16 -14.60
N PRO A 118 -1.51 11.08 -13.69
CA PRO A 118 -2.60 10.91 -12.75
C PRO A 118 -3.92 10.55 -13.43
N GLU A 119 -4.20 11.15 -14.58
CA GLU A 119 -5.43 10.94 -15.37
C GLU A 119 -5.51 9.49 -15.88
N ILE A 120 -4.42 8.97 -16.44
CA ILE A 120 -4.37 7.57 -16.92
C ILE A 120 -4.57 6.60 -15.76
N ARG A 121 -3.95 6.86 -14.61
CA ARG A 121 -4.10 6.01 -13.43
C ARG A 121 -5.50 6.08 -12.82
N ALA A 122 -6.10 7.27 -12.80
CA ALA A 122 -7.47 7.47 -12.38
C ALA A 122 -8.45 6.75 -13.31
N GLN A 123 -8.24 6.82 -14.64
CA GLN A 123 -9.08 6.13 -15.60
C GLN A 123 -9.03 4.61 -15.42
N ARG A 124 -7.84 4.03 -15.28
CA ARG A 124 -7.68 2.59 -15.00
C ARG A 124 -8.42 2.17 -13.73
N ARG A 125 -8.34 2.99 -12.68
CA ARG A 125 -9.02 2.72 -11.41
C ARG A 125 -10.53 2.84 -11.53
N TYR A 126 -11.02 3.84 -12.25
CA TYR A 126 -12.43 4.03 -12.53
C TYR A 126 -13.01 2.82 -13.28
N ASP A 127 -12.33 2.36 -14.33
CA ASP A 127 -12.75 1.21 -15.12
C ASP A 127 -12.76 -0.08 -14.29
N GLU A 128 -11.75 -0.28 -13.43
CA GLU A 128 -11.69 -1.41 -12.50
C GLU A 128 -12.89 -1.43 -11.52
N LEU A 129 -13.22 -0.29 -10.93
CA LEU A 129 -14.35 -0.17 -9.99
C LEU A 129 -15.68 -0.41 -10.69
N LYS A 130 -15.85 0.16 -11.89
CA LYS A 130 -17.03 -0.07 -12.73
C LYS A 130 -17.20 -1.54 -13.11
N ALA A 131 -16.13 -2.21 -13.51
CA ALA A 131 -16.16 -3.63 -13.85
C ALA A 131 -16.56 -4.52 -12.65
N LYS A 132 -16.35 -4.04 -11.43
CA LYS A 132 -16.78 -4.70 -10.17
C LYS A 132 -18.19 -4.29 -9.71
N GLY A 133 -18.92 -3.49 -10.50
CA GLY A 133 -20.23 -2.99 -10.16
C GLY A 133 -20.23 -1.97 -9.00
N GLN A 134 -19.10 -1.35 -8.72
CA GLN A 134 -18.98 -0.32 -7.68
C GLN A 134 -19.23 1.05 -8.29
N GLU A 135 -20.06 1.85 -7.62
CA GLU A 135 -20.22 3.27 -7.98
C GLU A 135 -18.93 4.02 -7.63
N ALA A 136 -18.47 4.85 -8.56
CA ALA A 136 -17.29 5.66 -8.37
C ALA A 136 -17.36 6.93 -9.23
N SER A 137 -16.87 8.04 -8.71
CA SER A 137 -16.68 9.28 -9.43
C SER A 137 -15.24 9.34 -9.97
N PHE A 138 -15.08 9.64 -11.26
CA PHE A 138 -13.77 9.84 -11.85
C PHE A 138 -13.01 10.98 -11.17
N ASP A 139 -13.70 12.10 -10.89
CA ASP A 139 -13.09 13.29 -10.29
C ASP A 139 -12.60 13.00 -8.86
N GLU A 140 -13.37 12.26 -8.06
CA GLU A 140 -12.94 11.83 -6.72
C GLU A 140 -11.72 10.90 -6.78
N ILE A 141 -11.70 9.99 -7.74
CA ILE A 141 -10.55 9.09 -7.94
C ILE A 141 -9.32 9.88 -8.36
N LEU A 142 -9.46 10.82 -9.29
CA LEU A 142 -8.36 11.65 -9.77
C LEU A 142 -7.79 12.53 -8.66
N GLU A 143 -8.63 13.14 -7.85
CA GLU A 143 -8.20 13.93 -6.70
C GLU A 143 -7.47 13.05 -5.67
N ASN A 144 -8.00 11.87 -5.35
CA ASN A 144 -7.34 10.91 -4.48
C ASN A 144 -5.96 10.48 -5.02
N VAL A 145 -5.85 10.24 -6.34
CA VAL A 145 -4.56 9.90 -6.96
C VAL A 145 -3.56 11.04 -6.80
N LYS A 146 -3.95 12.28 -7.09
CA LYS A 146 -3.08 13.46 -6.96
C LYS A 146 -2.63 13.71 -5.53
N GLN A 147 -3.57 13.63 -4.58
CA GLN A 147 -3.27 13.81 -3.16
C GLN A 147 -2.29 12.75 -2.65
N ARG A 148 -2.48 11.50 -3.04
CA ARG A 148 -1.58 10.41 -2.66
C ARG A 148 -0.18 10.59 -3.25
N ASP A 149 -0.08 10.98 -4.52
CA ASP A 149 1.20 11.26 -5.16
C ASP A 149 1.95 12.37 -4.41
N TYR A 150 1.24 13.43 -4.05
CA TYR A 150 1.83 14.52 -3.28
C TYR A 150 2.36 14.04 -1.93
N ILE A 151 1.59 13.28 -1.17
CA ILE A 151 2.01 12.73 0.12
C ILE A 151 3.20 11.78 -0.07
N ASP A 152 3.11 10.84 -1.00
CA ASP A 152 4.15 9.83 -1.22
C ASP A 152 5.49 10.45 -1.66
N GLN A 153 5.46 11.55 -2.43
CA GLN A 153 6.66 12.27 -2.90
C GLN A 153 7.27 13.19 -1.84
N ASN A 154 6.45 13.74 -0.94
CA ASN A 154 6.86 14.76 0.01
C ASN A 154 6.97 14.27 1.45
N ARG A 155 6.67 13.00 1.73
CA ARG A 155 6.86 12.43 3.07
C ARG A 155 8.34 12.45 3.47
N GLU A 156 8.58 12.63 4.75
CA GLU A 156 9.94 12.79 5.30
C GLU A 156 10.75 11.49 5.17
N VAL A 157 10.14 10.35 5.50
CA VAL A 157 10.81 9.04 5.48
C VAL A 157 10.49 8.29 4.20
N SER A 158 11.53 7.86 3.47
CA SER A 158 11.46 7.06 2.24
C SER A 158 10.46 7.60 1.22
N PRO A 159 10.61 8.85 0.75
CA PRO A 159 9.72 9.41 -0.28
C PRO A 159 9.77 8.61 -1.58
N LEU A 160 8.70 8.68 -2.37
CA LEU A 160 8.67 8.11 -3.71
C LEU A 160 9.71 8.79 -4.59
N ARG A 161 10.76 8.06 -4.93
CA ARG A 161 11.82 8.51 -5.83
C ARG A 161 12.24 7.37 -6.77
N LYS A 162 12.65 7.73 -7.98
CA LYS A 162 13.31 6.82 -8.89
C LYS A 162 14.73 6.53 -8.35
N ALA A 163 15.11 5.27 -8.22
CA ALA A 163 16.50 4.90 -7.94
C ALA A 163 17.39 5.24 -9.16
N GLU A 164 18.68 5.56 -8.91
CA GLU A 164 19.59 5.99 -9.99
C GLU A 164 19.79 4.89 -11.04
N ASP A 165 19.76 3.65 -10.60
CA ASP A 165 19.94 2.44 -11.41
C ASP A 165 18.61 1.82 -11.92
N ALA A 166 17.49 2.54 -11.79
CA ALA A 166 16.18 2.07 -12.24
C ALA A 166 15.87 2.48 -13.68
#